data_1c152d4d70986503155be275a3fbb605
#
_entry.id   1c152d4d70986503155be275a3fbb605
#
_cell.length_a   1.000
_cell.length_b   1.000
_cell.length_c   1.000
_cell.angle_alpha   90.00
_cell.angle_beta   90.00
_cell.angle_gamma   90.00
#
_symmetry.space_group_name_H-M   'P 1'
#
loop_
_entity.id
_entity.type
_entity.pdbx_description
1 polymer ?
#
loop_
_entity_poly.entity_id
_entity_poly.type
_entity_poly.pdbx_seq_one_letter_code
_entity_poly.pdbx_strand_id
1 'polypeptide(L)'
;MSRAITTCETQTKHLTSAERKAREDAEESLTRHRPAKIKPPKGLSPAARKYWNSFLKRAEEIEILDTLDAEILGVYCQLLCRRDSLNLLCEQLLTQAVEGDSAAENTKNSDKLDSLLTKLATLERSIMTYADKLGFTPQSRARLAQRRASAVEDPDSDFFGD
;
A
#
# COMPACT_ATOMS: atom_id res chain seq x y z
N MET A 1 22.65 2.90 -4.02
CA MET A 1 21.68 2.07 -3.26
C MET A 1 21.15 2.90 -2.10
N SER A 2 19.88 3.24 -2.10
CA SER A 2 19.24 4.00 -1.00
C SER A 2 19.08 3.08 0.22
N ARG A 3 19.62 3.48 1.38
CA ARG A 3 19.46 2.73 2.62
C ARG A 3 17.99 2.70 3.02
N ALA A 4 17.51 1.54 3.49
CA ALA A 4 16.18 1.42 4.05
C ALA A 4 16.05 2.35 5.27
N ILE A 5 14.96 3.10 5.33
CA ILE A 5 14.64 3.98 6.44
C ILE A 5 13.99 3.12 7.53
N THR A 6 14.57 3.13 8.73
CA THR A 6 14.13 2.36 9.89
C THR A 6 13.38 3.25 10.88
N THR A 7 12.42 2.69 11.63
CA THR A 7 11.72 3.39 12.72
C THR A 7 12.68 3.73 13.87
N CYS A 8 12.31 4.66 14.75
CA CYS A 8 13.14 5.11 15.86
C CYS A 8 13.58 3.95 16.78
N GLU A 9 12.69 2.94 16.97
CA GLU A 9 12.97 1.75 17.79
C GLU A 9 13.95 0.75 17.16
N THR A 10 14.00 0.69 15.81
CA THR A 10 14.81 -0.31 15.08
C THR A 10 16.13 0.24 14.57
N GLN A 11 16.43 1.51 14.86
CA GLN A 11 17.64 2.16 14.37
C GLN A 11 18.85 1.85 15.25
N THR A 12 19.89 1.27 14.64
CA THR A 12 21.17 0.95 15.31
C THR A 12 22.14 2.13 15.39
N LYS A 13 21.82 3.28 14.76
CA LYS A 13 22.66 4.48 14.78
C LYS A 13 22.40 5.28 16.06
N HIS A 14 23.46 5.67 16.78
CA HIS A 14 23.33 6.59 17.90
C HIS A 14 22.79 7.94 17.42
N LEU A 15 21.54 8.23 17.79
CA LEU A 15 20.91 9.54 17.64
C LEU A 15 21.17 10.37 18.88
N THR A 16 21.33 11.66 18.72
CA THR A 16 21.29 12.60 19.84
C THR A 16 19.90 12.59 20.49
N SER A 17 19.81 12.99 21.75
CA SER A 17 18.51 13.06 22.46
C SER A 17 17.51 13.99 21.75
N ALA A 18 18.01 15.08 21.14
CA ALA A 18 17.21 16.01 20.36
C ALA A 18 16.66 15.37 19.07
N GLU A 19 17.51 14.67 18.32
CA GLU A 19 17.09 13.94 17.10
C GLU A 19 16.09 12.83 17.42
N ARG A 20 16.29 12.13 18.54
CA ARG A 20 15.35 11.08 18.99
C ARG A 20 13.99 11.70 19.31
N LYS A 21 13.97 12.79 20.10
CA LYS A 21 12.74 13.47 20.47
C LYS A 21 12.01 14.06 19.27
N ALA A 22 12.72 14.72 18.36
CA ALA A 22 12.14 15.25 17.12
C ALA A 22 11.52 14.14 16.24
N ARG A 23 12.12 12.95 16.21
CA ARG A 23 11.55 11.80 15.49
C ARG A 23 10.35 11.18 16.20
N GLU A 24 10.42 11.06 17.53
CA GLU A 24 9.28 10.59 18.33
C GLU A 24 8.10 11.57 18.19
N ASP A 25 8.33 12.88 18.31
CA ASP A 25 7.32 13.91 18.10
C ASP A 25 6.76 13.89 16.67
N ALA A 26 7.59 13.62 15.67
CA ALA A 26 7.15 13.48 14.29
C ALA A 26 6.40 12.17 14.04
N GLU A 27 6.78 11.06 14.66
CA GLU A 27 6.04 9.80 14.64
C GLU A 27 4.69 9.96 15.35
N GLU A 28 4.65 10.69 16.47
CA GLU A 28 3.44 11.00 17.22
C GLU A 28 2.53 12.00 16.48
N SER A 29 3.11 12.98 15.77
CA SER A 29 2.35 13.92 14.93
C SER A 29 1.77 13.27 13.66
N LEU A 30 2.20 12.02 13.33
CA LEU A 30 1.55 11.17 12.34
C LEU A 30 0.18 10.67 12.80
N THR A 31 -0.12 10.70 14.10
CA THR A 31 -1.48 10.57 14.63
C THR A 31 -2.29 11.79 14.19
N ARG A 32 -2.79 11.74 12.96
CA ARG A 32 -3.66 12.79 12.42
C ARG A 32 -4.97 12.81 13.16
N HIS A 33 -5.50 14.03 13.41
CA HIS A 33 -6.88 14.19 13.89
C HIS A 33 -7.82 13.28 13.08
N ARG A 34 -8.69 12.54 13.77
CA ARG A 34 -9.66 11.59 13.18
C ARG A 34 -10.17 12.12 11.85
N PRO A 35 -9.88 11.46 10.73
CA PRO A 35 -10.30 11.93 9.43
C PRO A 35 -11.84 12.00 9.42
N ALA A 36 -12.37 13.10 8.92
CA ALA A 36 -13.77 13.16 8.55
C ALA A 36 -14.07 11.89 7.74
N LYS A 37 -15.20 11.20 8.00
CA LYS A 37 -15.55 9.90 7.38
C LYS A 37 -15.19 9.90 5.91
N ILE A 38 -14.13 9.18 5.54
CA ILE A 38 -13.67 9.04 4.16
C ILE A 38 -14.76 8.31 3.37
N LYS A 39 -15.30 8.95 2.34
CA LYS A 39 -16.35 8.37 1.49
C LYS A 39 -15.74 7.58 0.34
N PRO A 40 -16.30 6.42 -0.01
CA PRO A 40 -15.80 5.66 -1.16
C PRO A 40 -16.04 6.44 -2.46
N PRO A 41 -15.09 6.38 -3.41
CA PRO A 41 -15.26 7.02 -4.71
C PRO A 41 -16.45 6.42 -5.48
N LYS A 42 -17.02 7.23 -6.36
CA LYS A 42 -18.12 6.79 -7.23
C LYS A 42 -17.62 5.70 -8.19
N GLY A 43 -18.40 4.63 -8.37
CA GLY A 43 -18.03 3.54 -9.30
C GLY A 43 -17.23 2.38 -8.67
N LEU A 44 -17.01 2.38 -7.37
CA LEU A 44 -16.40 1.25 -6.69
C LEU A 44 -17.31 0.01 -6.77
N SER A 45 -16.79 -1.12 -7.27
CA SER A 45 -17.56 -2.36 -7.37
C SER A 45 -17.97 -2.87 -5.98
N PRO A 46 -19.06 -3.66 -5.86
CA PRO A 46 -19.48 -4.23 -4.57
C PRO A 46 -18.38 -5.07 -3.89
N ALA A 47 -17.58 -5.80 -4.67
CA ALA A 47 -16.45 -6.57 -4.16
C ALA A 47 -15.32 -5.66 -3.65
N ALA A 48 -14.95 -4.63 -4.41
CA ALA A 48 -13.95 -3.66 -3.99
C ALA A 48 -14.40 -2.84 -2.76
N ARG A 49 -15.71 -2.62 -2.61
CA ARG A 49 -16.29 -1.96 -1.42
C ARG A 49 -16.12 -2.78 -0.14
N LYS A 50 -16.09 -4.12 -0.22
CA LYS A 50 -15.75 -4.96 0.94
C LYS A 50 -14.32 -4.71 1.41
N TYR A 51 -13.38 -4.62 0.48
CA TYR A 51 -11.99 -4.23 0.79
C TYR A 51 -11.92 -2.84 1.40
N TRP A 52 -12.59 -1.86 0.79
CA TRP A 52 -12.68 -0.49 1.29
C TRP A 52 -13.10 -0.43 2.76
N ASN A 53 -14.22 -1.05 3.11
CA ASN A 53 -14.73 -1.06 4.47
C ASN A 53 -13.77 -1.76 5.45
N SER A 54 -13.13 -2.85 5.01
CA SER A 54 -12.13 -3.57 5.80
C SER A 54 -10.89 -2.72 6.09
N PHE A 55 -10.44 -1.92 5.11
CA PHE A 55 -9.29 -1.02 5.28
C PHE A 55 -9.61 0.16 6.16
N LEU A 56 -10.78 0.80 5.98
CA LEU A 56 -11.18 1.92 6.84
C LEU A 56 -11.26 1.48 8.31
N LYS A 57 -11.86 0.32 8.58
CA LYS A 57 -11.94 -0.20 9.96
C LYS A 57 -10.55 -0.38 10.60
N ARG A 58 -9.57 -0.87 9.83
CA ARG A 58 -8.17 -1.02 10.31
C ARG A 58 -7.43 0.31 10.37
N ALA A 59 -7.71 1.22 9.45
CA ALA A 59 -7.08 2.53 9.40
C ALA A 59 -7.57 3.47 10.52
N GLU A 60 -8.80 3.26 11.03
CA GLU A 60 -9.30 3.97 12.21
C GLU A 60 -8.43 3.74 13.45
N GLU A 61 -7.82 2.55 13.57
CA GLU A 61 -6.91 2.21 14.68
C GLU A 61 -5.54 2.88 14.55
N ILE A 62 -5.12 3.24 13.32
CA ILE A 62 -3.74 3.67 13.03
C ILE A 62 -3.69 5.14 12.55
N GLU A 63 -4.83 5.77 12.25
CA GLU A 63 -4.98 7.18 11.81
C GLU A 63 -4.07 7.60 10.62
N ILE A 64 -3.84 6.70 9.65
CA ILE A 64 -2.89 6.91 8.54
C ILE A 64 -3.54 7.63 7.35
N LEU A 65 -4.85 7.45 7.12
CA LEU A 65 -5.53 7.90 5.92
C LEU A 65 -6.24 9.24 6.14
N ASP A 66 -6.25 10.09 5.11
CA ASP A 66 -7.06 11.29 5.05
C ASP A 66 -8.05 11.28 3.85
N THR A 67 -8.83 12.34 3.73
CA THR A 67 -9.84 12.45 2.67
C THR A 67 -9.25 12.50 1.27
N LEU A 68 -8.00 12.94 1.12
CA LEU A 68 -7.29 13.01 -0.15
C LEU A 68 -6.85 11.62 -0.64
N ASP A 69 -6.70 10.67 0.29
CA ASP A 69 -6.31 9.31 -0.04
C ASP A 69 -7.48 8.48 -0.63
N ALA A 70 -8.71 9.01 -0.62
CA ALA A 70 -9.91 8.28 -1.02
C ALA A 70 -9.81 7.66 -2.43
N GLU A 71 -9.37 8.42 -3.42
CA GLU A 71 -9.25 7.94 -4.79
C GLU A 71 -8.17 6.86 -4.92
N ILE A 72 -7.02 7.08 -4.30
CA ILE A 72 -5.89 6.14 -4.31
C ILE A 72 -6.29 4.82 -3.62
N LEU A 73 -6.94 4.91 -2.46
CA LEU A 73 -7.47 3.75 -1.74
C LEU A 73 -8.53 3.01 -2.57
N GLY A 74 -9.38 3.75 -3.30
CA GLY A 74 -10.37 3.18 -4.21
C GLY A 74 -9.73 2.34 -5.31
N VAL A 75 -8.69 2.87 -5.97
CA VAL A 75 -7.89 2.14 -6.97
C VAL A 75 -7.25 0.90 -6.35
N TYR A 76 -6.64 1.04 -5.19
CA TYR A 76 -6.02 -0.08 -4.46
C TYR A 76 -7.02 -1.21 -4.19
N CYS A 77 -8.22 -0.90 -3.70
CA CYS A 77 -9.29 -1.87 -3.48
C CYS A 77 -9.74 -2.57 -4.77
N GLN A 78 -9.81 -1.85 -5.89
CA GLN A 78 -10.12 -2.43 -7.19
C GLN A 78 -9.02 -3.38 -7.69
N LEU A 79 -7.75 -3.05 -7.47
CA LEU A 79 -6.62 -3.90 -7.82
C LEU A 79 -6.65 -5.22 -7.02
N LEU A 80 -6.94 -5.17 -5.72
CA LEU A 80 -7.10 -6.36 -4.89
C LEU A 80 -8.24 -7.25 -5.42
N CYS A 81 -9.37 -6.66 -5.77
CA CYS A 81 -10.50 -7.39 -6.34
C CYS A 81 -10.14 -8.07 -7.68
N ARG A 82 -9.37 -7.38 -8.55
CA ARG A 82 -8.87 -7.96 -9.82
C ARG A 82 -7.88 -9.10 -9.57
N ARG A 83 -7.00 -8.95 -8.58
CA ARG A 83 -6.07 -10.01 -8.17
C ARG A 83 -6.83 -11.29 -7.80
N ASP A 84 -7.86 -11.17 -6.97
CA ASP A 84 -8.64 -12.33 -6.54
C ASP A 84 -9.37 -12.99 -7.72
N SER A 85 -9.88 -12.19 -8.65
CA SER A 85 -10.51 -12.72 -9.87
C SER A 85 -9.50 -13.45 -10.77
N LEU A 86 -8.27 -12.94 -10.90
CA LEU A 86 -7.21 -13.61 -11.67
C LEU A 86 -6.75 -14.91 -10.98
N ASN A 87 -6.60 -14.91 -9.66
CA ASN A 87 -6.28 -16.12 -8.90
C ASN A 87 -7.32 -17.21 -9.12
N LEU A 88 -8.61 -16.86 -9.02
CA LEU A 88 -9.69 -17.82 -9.28
C LEU A 88 -9.62 -18.40 -10.70
N LEU A 89 -9.34 -17.58 -11.71
CA LEU A 89 -9.15 -18.06 -13.09
C LEU A 89 -7.94 -18.98 -13.23
N CYS A 90 -6.83 -18.69 -12.55
CA CYS A 90 -5.66 -19.57 -12.52
C CYS A 90 -6.00 -20.92 -11.89
N GLU A 91 -6.71 -20.94 -10.76
CA GLU A 91 -7.15 -22.16 -10.09
C GLU A 91 -8.07 -23.00 -10.98
N GLN A 92 -9.01 -22.36 -11.67
CA GLN A 92 -9.90 -23.04 -12.62
C GLN A 92 -9.14 -23.68 -13.78
N LEU A 93 -8.16 -22.96 -14.37
CA LEU A 93 -7.33 -23.51 -15.45
C LEU A 93 -6.44 -24.67 -14.97
N LEU A 94 -5.90 -24.58 -13.77
CA LEU A 94 -5.12 -25.66 -13.16
C LEU A 94 -5.99 -26.92 -12.97
N THR A 95 -7.21 -26.76 -12.47
CA THR A 95 -8.15 -27.88 -12.31
C THR A 95 -8.50 -28.52 -13.65
N GLN A 96 -8.81 -27.70 -14.68
CA GLN A 96 -9.09 -28.18 -16.03
C GLN A 96 -7.89 -28.90 -16.68
N ALA A 97 -6.67 -28.44 -16.41
CA ALA A 97 -5.46 -29.10 -16.92
C ALA A 97 -5.21 -30.48 -16.28
N VAL A 98 -5.66 -30.68 -15.04
CA VAL A 98 -5.54 -31.96 -14.34
C VAL A 98 -6.61 -32.96 -14.82
N GLU A 99 -7.81 -32.49 -15.17
CA GLU A 99 -8.95 -33.30 -15.59
C GLU A 99 -8.97 -33.57 -17.11
N GLY A 100 -8.19 -32.82 -17.90
CA GLY A 100 -8.20 -32.87 -19.37
C GLY A 100 -7.36 -34.04 -19.93
N ASP A 101 -7.97 -34.88 -20.78
CA ASP A 101 -7.33 -36.04 -21.44
C ASP A 101 -6.55 -35.67 -22.71
N SER A 102 -6.66 -34.44 -23.23
CA SER A 102 -6.07 -34.04 -24.51
C SER A 102 -4.79 -33.22 -24.35
N ALA A 103 -3.67 -33.72 -24.90
CA ALA A 103 -2.39 -33.01 -24.91
C ALA A 103 -2.47 -31.61 -25.57
N ALA A 104 -3.31 -31.46 -26.62
CA ALA A 104 -3.47 -30.17 -27.31
C ALA A 104 -4.23 -29.15 -26.45
N GLU A 105 -5.19 -29.54 -25.63
CA GLU A 105 -5.90 -28.69 -24.68
C GLU A 105 -5.00 -28.29 -23.52
N ASN A 106 -4.20 -29.21 -23.02
CA ASN A 106 -3.23 -28.95 -21.95
C ASN A 106 -2.19 -27.92 -22.37
N THR A 107 -1.69 -27.96 -23.61
CA THR A 107 -0.77 -26.91 -24.12
C THR A 107 -1.43 -25.54 -24.16
N LYS A 108 -2.67 -25.46 -24.71
CA LYS A 108 -3.41 -24.16 -24.74
C LYS A 108 -3.73 -23.62 -23.35
N ASN A 109 -4.02 -24.48 -22.40
CA ASN A 109 -4.29 -24.09 -21.02
C ASN A 109 -3.01 -23.62 -20.31
N SER A 110 -1.87 -24.26 -20.61
CA SER A 110 -0.55 -23.82 -20.13
C SER A 110 -0.21 -22.40 -20.62
N ASP A 111 -0.36 -22.12 -21.93
CA ASP A 111 -0.09 -20.79 -22.49
C ASP A 111 -0.99 -19.70 -21.88
N LYS A 112 -2.27 -20.03 -21.66
CA LYS A 112 -3.20 -19.12 -20.98
C LYS A 112 -2.80 -18.88 -19.53
N LEU A 113 -2.40 -19.93 -18.81
CA LEU A 113 -1.95 -19.85 -17.44
C LEU A 113 -0.72 -18.97 -17.32
N ASP A 114 0.29 -19.13 -18.16
CA ASP A 114 1.50 -18.32 -18.19
C ASP A 114 1.18 -16.83 -18.44
N SER A 115 0.24 -16.56 -19.37
CA SER A 115 -0.24 -15.20 -19.62
C SER A 115 -0.94 -14.60 -18.38
N LEU A 116 -1.75 -15.38 -17.67
CA LEU A 116 -2.44 -14.92 -16.46
C LEU A 116 -1.46 -14.70 -15.31
N LEU A 117 -0.48 -15.57 -15.10
CA LEU A 117 0.56 -15.43 -14.09
C LEU A 117 1.41 -14.18 -14.33
N THR A 118 1.74 -13.87 -15.58
CA THR A 118 2.44 -12.63 -15.94
C THR A 118 1.62 -11.38 -15.61
N LYS A 119 0.32 -11.40 -15.91
CA LYS A 119 -0.61 -10.32 -15.57
C LYS A 119 -0.77 -10.18 -14.06
N LEU A 120 -0.85 -11.29 -13.34
CA LEU A 120 -0.94 -11.34 -11.89
C LEU A 120 0.30 -10.73 -11.24
N ALA A 121 1.51 -11.11 -11.67
CA ALA A 121 2.76 -10.55 -11.17
C ALA A 121 2.86 -9.03 -11.40
N THR A 122 2.37 -8.54 -12.55
CA THR A 122 2.33 -7.10 -12.84
C THR A 122 1.32 -6.38 -11.95
N LEU A 123 0.17 -6.97 -11.71
CA LEU A 123 -0.88 -6.45 -10.84
C LEU A 123 -0.40 -6.38 -9.38
N GLU A 124 0.29 -7.41 -8.90
CA GLU A 124 0.85 -7.47 -7.55
C GLU A 124 1.92 -6.39 -7.31
N ARG A 125 2.79 -6.13 -8.29
CA ARG A 125 3.73 -4.98 -8.22
C ARG A 125 2.98 -3.65 -8.09
N SER A 126 1.89 -3.48 -8.85
CA SER A 126 1.05 -2.29 -8.73
C SER A 126 0.41 -2.19 -7.35
N ILE A 127 -0.12 -3.28 -6.81
CA ILE A 127 -0.69 -3.35 -5.45
C ILE A 127 0.35 -2.92 -4.42
N MET A 128 1.58 -3.44 -4.49
CA MET A 128 2.66 -3.06 -3.59
C MET A 128 3.02 -1.58 -3.70
N THR A 129 3.03 -1.03 -4.92
CA THR A 129 3.28 0.40 -5.16
C THR A 129 2.20 1.28 -4.51
N TYR A 130 0.93 0.91 -4.65
CA TYR A 130 -0.18 1.65 -4.03
C TYR A 130 -0.19 1.49 -2.51
N ALA A 131 0.13 0.30 -1.99
CA ALA A 131 0.29 0.07 -0.56
C ALA A 131 1.39 0.98 0.05
N ASP A 132 2.50 1.14 -0.66
CA ASP A 132 3.59 2.03 -0.23
C ASP A 132 3.16 3.51 -0.23
N LYS A 133 2.45 3.96 -1.28
CA LYS A 133 1.90 5.33 -1.37
C LYS A 133 0.89 5.65 -0.28
N LEU A 134 0.05 4.67 0.10
CA LEU A 134 -0.95 4.80 1.15
C LEU A 134 -0.38 4.69 2.58
N GLY A 135 0.93 4.45 2.72
CA GLY A 135 1.53 4.29 4.04
C GLY A 135 1.21 2.93 4.70
N PHE A 136 0.78 1.92 3.95
CA PHE A 136 0.43 0.61 4.51
C PHE A 136 1.65 -0.26 4.81
N THR A 137 2.82 0.08 4.27
CA THR A 137 4.06 -0.64 4.57
C THR A 137 4.80 0.02 5.75
N PRO A 138 5.49 -0.75 6.60
CA PRO A 138 6.30 -0.18 7.68
C PRO A 138 7.35 0.81 7.16
N GLN A 139 7.92 0.54 5.98
CA GLN A 139 8.92 1.38 5.35
C GLN A 139 8.35 2.74 4.91
N SER A 140 7.14 2.77 4.34
CA SER A 140 6.50 4.03 3.94
C SER A 140 6.12 4.87 5.16
N ARG A 141 5.65 4.23 6.24
CA ARG A 141 5.39 4.93 7.51
C ARG A 141 6.65 5.57 8.09
N ALA A 142 7.76 4.83 8.13
CA ALA A 142 9.03 5.36 8.60
C ALA A 142 9.53 6.54 7.76
N ARG A 143 9.36 6.51 6.42
CA ARG A 143 9.69 7.63 5.53
C ARG A 143 8.84 8.87 5.80
N LEU A 144 7.55 8.68 6.04
CA LEU A 144 6.64 9.79 6.36
C LEU A 144 7.01 10.44 7.69
N ALA A 145 7.32 9.64 8.72
CA ALA A 145 7.78 10.13 10.01
C ALA A 145 9.07 10.94 9.87
N GLN A 146 10.06 10.42 9.14
CA GLN A 146 11.33 11.12 8.94
C GLN A 146 11.17 12.46 8.19
N ARG A 147 10.35 12.52 7.13
CA ARG A 147 10.11 13.77 6.39
C ARG A 147 9.50 14.84 7.28
N ARG A 148 8.60 14.48 8.20
CA ARG A 148 7.99 15.41 9.14
C ARG A 148 8.97 15.89 10.19
N ALA A 149 9.82 14.99 10.73
CA ALA A 149 10.88 15.38 11.63
C ALA A 149 11.81 16.42 11.01
N SER A 150 12.24 16.19 9.76
CA SER A 150 13.11 17.13 9.04
C SER A 150 12.44 18.48 8.73
N ALA A 151 11.13 18.50 8.49
CA ALA A 151 10.39 19.74 8.25
C ALA A 151 10.21 20.61 9.53
N VAL A 152 10.31 19.99 10.70
CA VAL A 152 10.26 20.72 12.00
C VAL A 152 11.65 21.28 12.37
N GLU A 153 12.74 20.65 11.89
CA GLU A 153 14.12 21.07 12.19
C GLU A 153 14.60 22.30 11.40
N ASP A 154 13.88 22.73 10.34
CA ASP A 154 14.25 23.90 9.54
C ASP A 154 13.12 24.95 9.49
N PRO A 155 12.79 25.59 10.64
CA PRO A 155 11.82 26.68 10.66
C PRO A 155 12.36 27.99 10.05
N ASP A 156 13.66 28.09 9.77
CA ASP A 156 14.33 29.31 9.29
C ASP A 156 14.59 29.32 7.77
N SER A 157 14.27 28.25 7.03
CA SER A 157 14.51 28.20 5.58
C SER A 157 13.64 29.18 4.78
N ASP A 158 12.53 29.67 5.36
CA ASP A 158 11.63 30.64 4.72
C ASP A 158 12.04 32.10 4.94
N PHE A 159 13.12 32.38 5.70
CA PHE A 159 13.51 33.76 6.07
C PHE A 159 14.63 34.37 5.20
N PHE A 160 15.25 33.64 4.29
CA PHE A 160 16.27 34.15 3.39
C PHE A 160 15.87 33.91 1.92
N GLY A 161 14.80 34.59 1.51
CA GLY A 161 14.42 34.75 0.11
C GLY A 161 14.35 36.24 -0.19
N ASP A 162 15.51 36.83 -0.50
CA ASP A 162 15.64 38.09 -1.24
C ASP A 162 16.05 37.80 -2.68
#